data_4229ea309ff3f4fb8e192159058524b9
#
_entry.id   4229ea309ff3f4fb8e192159058524b9
#
_cell.length_a   1.000
_cell.length_b   1.000
_cell.length_c   1.000
_cell.angle_alpha   90.00
_cell.angle_beta   90.00
_cell.angle_gamma   90.00
#
_symmetry.space_group_name_H-M   'P 1'
#
loop_
_entity.id
_entity.type
_entity.pdbx_description
1 polymer ?
#
loop_
_entity_poly.entity_id
_entity_poly.type
_entity_poly.pdbx_seq_one_letter_code
_entity_poly.pdbx_strand_id
1 'polypeptide(L)'
;MEHNTRQTVMVVDDYDDVRIILKRWLEEGGYRVIEATGGREAVEIAERERPELILMDLALPEVDGFAATSRIRSHPDLSNVPIIGISAYGELGIDAQLKIDPASLGFNAYLAKPFVPEKLLNLVGQFLKKSDGEHG
;
A
#
# COMPACT_ATOMS: atom_id res chain seq x y z
N MET A 1 5.41 15.07 23.08
CA MET A 1 5.25 14.83 22.86
C MET A 1 5.12 14.52 21.99
N GLU A 2 5.16 14.42 21.70
CA GLU A 2 4.98 14.11 21.10
C GLU A 2 5.05 13.44 20.48
N HIS A 3 5.00 13.63 20.47
CA HIS A 3 5.01 12.78 20.12
C HIS A 3 4.92 12.21 18.86
N ASN A 4 5.63 11.67 18.69
CA ASN A 4 5.63 11.46 17.28
C ASN A 4 4.62 10.47 16.87
N THR A 5 3.66 10.92 16.13
CA THR A 5 2.56 10.06 15.79
C THR A 5 2.46 9.93 14.29
N ARG A 6 3.58 9.83 13.60
CA ARG A 6 3.54 9.63 12.16
C ARG A 6 2.86 8.31 11.83
N GLN A 7 2.03 8.35 10.81
CA GLN A 7 1.34 7.17 10.36
C GLN A 7 2.29 6.28 9.59
N THR A 8 2.10 4.98 9.71
CA THR A 8 3.01 4.00 9.13
C THR A 8 2.45 3.40 7.86
N VAL A 9 3.25 3.43 6.80
CA VAL A 9 2.89 2.84 5.52
C VAL A 9 3.85 1.69 5.26
N MET A 10 3.32 0.52 4.88
CA MET A 10 4.15 -0.60 4.49
C MET A 10 4.26 -0.62 2.98
N VAL A 11 5.48 -0.73 2.47
CA VAL A 11 5.74 -0.83 1.04
C VAL A 11 6.16 -2.26 0.74
N VAL A 12 5.44 -2.92 -0.17
CA VAL A 12 5.74 -4.29 -0.54
C VAL A 12 6.12 -4.33 -2.01
N ASP A 13 7.39 -4.62 -2.29
CA ASP A 13 7.89 -4.69 -3.65
C ASP A 13 9.19 -5.49 -3.61
N ASP A 14 9.41 -6.37 -4.58
CA ASP A 14 10.60 -7.18 -4.59
C ASP A 14 11.81 -6.49 -5.21
N TYR A 15 11.63 -5.31 -5.83
CA TYR A 15 12.75 -4.56 -6.37
C TYR A 15 13.23 -3.54 -5.35
N ASP A 16 14.50 -3.66 -4.97
CA ASP A 16 15.08 -2.76 -3.98
C ASP A 16 15.00 -1.31 -4.41
N ASP A 17 15.28 -1.05 -5.69
CA ASP A 17 15.28 0.33 -6.18
C ASP A 17 13.90 0.97 -6.05
N VAL A 18 12.85 0.21 -6.31
CA VAL A 18 11.49 0.73 -6.20
C VAL A 18 11.16 1.00 -4.75
N ARG A 19 11.51 0.05 -3.84
CA ARG A 19 11.23 0.26 -2.43
C ARG A 19 11.96 1.49 -1.89
N ILE A 20 13.22 1.69 -2.31
CA ILE A 20 14.00 2.83 -1.85
C ILE A 20 13.35 4.14 -2.27
N ILE A 21 12.90 4.22 -3.52
CA ILE A 21 12.27 5.43 -4.03
C ILE A 21 10.94 5.69 -3.32
N LEU A 22 10.12 4.68 -3.17
CA LEU A 22 8.83 4.85 -2.52
C LEU A 22 8.99 5.25 -1.06
N LYS A 23 9.98 4.64 -0.38
CA LYS A 23 10.25 4.99 0.99
C LYS A 23 10.63 6.45 1.11
N ARG A 24 11.52 6.92 0.22
CA ARG A 24 11.94 8.31 0.25
C ARG A 24 10.75 9.25 0.06
N TRP A 25 9.93 8.99 -0.94
CA TRP A 25 8.79 9.86 -1.21
C TRP A 25 7.83 9.90 -0.04
N LEU A 26 7.55 8.74 0.56
CA LEU A 26 6.63 8.68 1.69
C LEU A 26 7.20 9.35 2.93
N GLU A 27 8.49 9.16 3.19
CA GLU A 27 9.11 9.81 4.33
C GLU A 27 9.12 11.32 4.17
N GLU A 28 9.35 11.79 2.95
CA GLU A 28 9.29 13.22 2.68
C GLU A 28 7.86 13.74 2.87
N GLY A 29 6.87 12.89 2.68
CA GLY A 29 5.48 13.25 2.90
C GLY A 29 5.05 13.16 4.36
N GLY A 30 5.95 12.78 5.25
CA GLY A 30 5.66 12.75 6.67
C GLY A 30 5.26 11.40 7.22
N TYR A 31 5.41 10.33 6.45
CA TYR A 31 5.02 9.00 6.91
C TYR A 31 6.22 8.21 7.41
N ARG A 32 5.96 7.26 8.28
CA ARG A 32 6.94 6.28 8.68
C ARG A 32 6.77 5.10 7.73
N VAL A 33 7.87 4.51 7.29
CA VAL A 33 7.80 3.44 6.29
C VAL A 33 8.41 2.15 6.81
N ILE A 34 7.69 1.05 6.60
CA ILE A 34 8.26 -0.28 6.82
C ILE A 34 8.20 -1.00 5.48
N GLU A 35 9.08 -1.97 5.29
CA GLU A 35 9.26 -2.58 4.00
C GLU A 35 9.10 -4.08 4.04
N ALA A 36 8.57 -4.66 2.97
CA ALA A 36 8.53 -6.09 2.77
C ALA A 36 8.96 -6.37 1.34
N THR A 37 9.68 -7.47 1.13
CA THR A 37 10.22 -7.79 -0.17
C THR A 37 9.38 -8.80 -0.94
N GLY A 38 8.34 -9.31 -0.34
CA GLY A 38 7.46 -10.27 -1.01
C GLY A 38 6.18 -10.46 -0.24
N GLY A 39 5.28 -11.22 -0.82
CA GLY A 39 3.95 -11.38 -0.25
C GLY A 39 3.92 -12.08 1.08
N ARG A 40 4.75 -13.12 1.25
CA ARG A 40 4.78 -13.84 2.53
C ARG A 40 5.29 -12.94 3.65
N GLU A 41 6.38 -12.22 3.37
CA GLU A 41 6.92 -11.31 4.36
C GLU A 41 5.92 -10.20 4.66
N ALA A 42 5.19 -9.74 3.65
CA ALA A 42 4.19 -8.70 3.84
C ALA A 42 3.12 -9.13 4.83
N VAL A 43 2.64 -10.37 4.71
CA VAL A 43 1.63 -10.87 5.62
C VAL A 43 2.18 -10.90 7.05
N GLU A 44 3.40 -11.42 7.22
CA GLU A 44 4.00 -11.52 8.54
C GLU A 44 4.22 -10.15 9.17
N ILE A 45 4.74 -9.22 8.38
CA ILE A 45 5.01 -7.88 8.89
C ILE A 45 3.71 -7.14 9.20
N ALA A 46 2.72 -7.27 8.33
CA ALA A 46 1.44 -6.61 8.58
C ALA A 46 0.81 -7.08 9.88
N GLU A 47 0.89 -8.38 10.15
CA GLU A 47 0.31 -8.92 11.37
C GLU A 47 1.07 -8.46 12.60
N ARG A 48 2.39 -8.29 12.48
CA ARG A 48 3.19 -7.89 13.61
C ARG A 48 3.19 -6.39 13.84
N GLU A 49 3.33 -5.62 12.76
CA GLU A 49 3.52 -4.17 12.87
C GLU A 49 2.25 -3.35 12.71
N ARG A 50 1.22 -3.93 12.13
CA ARG A 50 -0.07 -3.26 11.97
C ARG A 50 0.03 -1.89 11.30
N PRO A 51 0.52 -1.84 10.05
CA PRO A 51 0.61 -0.55 9.34
C PRO A 51 -0.77 0.05 9.11
N GLU A 52 -0.81 1.36 8.91
CA GLU A 52 -2.07 2.04 8.68
C GLU A 52 -2.45 2.06 7.21
N LEU A 53 -1.52 1.73 6.32
CA LEU A 53 -1.79 1.61 4.90
C LEU A 53 -0.72 0.72 4.29
N ILE A 54 -1.09 -0.03 3.26
CA ILE A 54 -0.16 -0.93 2.57
C ILE A 54 -0.15 -0.60 1.09
N LEU A 55 1.05 -0.40 0.54
CA LEU A 55 1.24 -0.31 -0.90
C LEU A 55 1.74 -1.67 -1.35
N MET A 56 0.94 -2.34 -2.17
CA MET A 56 1.19 -3.73 -2.52
C MET A 56 1.48 -3.89 -4.00
N ASP A 57 2.71 -4.31 -4.34
CA ASP A 57 3.03 -4.66 -5.71
C ASP A 57 2.20 -5.88 -6.10
N LEU A 58 1.57 -5.84 -7.25
CA LEU A 58 0.73 -6.94 -7.68
C LEU A 58 1.52 -8.07 -8.34
N ALA A 59 2.73 -7.80 -8.79
CA ALA A 59 3.54 -8.78 -9.49
C ALA A 59 4.68 -9.31 -8.64
N LEU A 60 4.35 -9.88 -7.48
CA LEU A 60 5.38 -10.45 -6.60
C LEU A 60 5.68 -11.88 -7.01
N PRO A 61 6.91 -12.35 -6.81
CA PRO A 61 7.34 -13.64 -7.34
C PRO A 61 6.71 -14.87 -6.69
N GLU A 62 6.62 -14.95 -5.40
CA GLU A 62 6.15 -16.18 -4.76
C GLU A 62 4.70 -16.14 -4.40
N VAL A 63 4.33 -15.20 -3.57
CA VAL A 63 2.94 -15.02 -3.20
C VAL A 63 2.59 -13.66 -3.77
N ASP A 64 1.79 -13.65 -4.82
CA ASP A 64 1.53 -12.40 -5.53
C ASP A 64 0.70 -11.44 -4.67
N GLY A 65 0.55 -10.22 -5.13
CA GLY A 65 -0.11 -9.18 -4.36
C GLY A 65 -1.57 -9.49 -4.07
N PHE A 66 -2.23 -10.22 -4.95
CA PHE A 66 -3.63 -10.60 -4.73
C PHE A 66 -3.74 -11.61 -3.61
N ALA A 67 -2.88 -12.64 -3.62
CA ALA A 67 -2.91 -13.66 -2.59
C ALA A 67 -2.50 -13.08 -1.24
N ALA A 68 -1.48 -12.21 -1.22
CA ALA A 68 -1.04 -11.58 0.01
C ALA A 68 -2.16 -10.72 0.58
N THR A 69 -2.84 -9.95 -0.26
CA THR A 69 -3.94 -9.11 0.18
C THR A 69 -5.07 -9.94 0.79
N SER A 70 -5.40 -11.05 0.16
CA SER A 70 -6.43 -11.93 0.69
C SER A 70 -6.08 -12.44 2.08
N ARG A 71 -4.81 -12.83 2.27
CA ARG A 71 -4.37 -13.31 3.58
C ARG A 71 -4.41 -12.22 4.63
N ILE A 72 -3.97 -11.02 4.26
CA ILE A 72 -4.00 -9.90 5.19
C ILE A 72 -5.43 -9.59 5.58
N ARG A 73 -6.35 -9.58 4.62
CA ARG A 73 -7.74 -9.29 4.89
C ARG A 73 -8.40 -10.33 5.81
N SER A 74 -7.88 -11.55 5.83
CA SER A 74 -8.47 -12.58 6.68
C SER A 74 -8.11 -12.38 8.16
N HIS A 75 -7.14 -11.52 8.46
CA HIS A 75 -6.78 -11.24 9.86
C HIS A 75 -7.76 -10.19 10.39
N PRO A 76 -8.42 -10.45 11.52
CA PRO A 76 -9.46 -9.54 11.99
C PRO A 76 -9.02 -8.09 12.17
N ASP A 77 -7.79 -7.90 12.65
CA ASP A 77 -7.31 -6.54 12.90
C ASP A 77 -6.87 -5.81 11.64
N LEU A 78 -6.80 -6.52 10.52
CA LEU A 78 -6.35 -5.94 9.26
C LEU A 78 -7.44 -5.97 8.20
N SER A 79 -8.64 -6.34 8.57
CA SER A 79 -9.72 -6.48 7.58
C SER A 79 -10.08 -5.16 6.91
N ASN A 80 -9.80 -4.03 7.57
CA ASN A 80 -10.13 -2.72 7.03
C ASN A 80 -8.94 -1.84 6.71
N VAL A 81 -7.71 -2.38 6.79
CA VAL A 81 -6.54 -1.56 6.50
C VAL A 81 -6.57 -1.16 5.01
N PRO A 82 -6.33 0.10 4.68
CA PRO A 82 -6.29 0.50 3.27
C PRO A 82 -5.14 -0.20 2.56
N ILE A 83 -5.41 -0.82 1.42
CA ILE A 83 -4.40 -1.47 0.60
C ILE A 83 -4.53 -0.91 -0.81
N ILE A 84 -3.45 -0.32 -1.30
CA ILE A 84 -3.38 0.21 -2.65
C ILE A 84 -2.51 -0.73 -3.46
N GLY A 85 -3.08 -1.29 -4.52
CA GLY A 85 -2.32 -2.17 -5.41
C GLY A 85 -1.51 -1.35 -6.39
N ILE A 86 -0.26 -1.72 -6.61
CA ILE A 86 0.60 -1.04 -7.56
C ILE A 86 0.88 -2.00 -8.70
N SER A 87 0.61 -1.58 -9.93
CA SER A 87 0.77 -2.44 -11.07
C SER A 87 1.60 -1.76 -12.16
N ALA A 88 2.30 -2.55 -12.95
CA ALA A 88 2.98 -2.02 -14.11
C ALA A 88 1.95 -1.65 -15.17
N TYR A 89 2.35 -0.73 -16.05
CA TYR A 89 1.48 -0.35 -17.14
C TYR A 89 1.09 -1.61 -17.92
N GLY A 90 -0.18 -1.78 -18.14
CA GLY A 90 -0.68 -2.92 -18.88
C GLY A 90 -1.10 -4.10 -18.02
N GLU A 91 -0.62 -4.20 -16.79
CA GLU A 91 -1.03 -5.33 -15.96
C GLU A 91 -2.51 -5.27 -15.65
N LEU A 92 -3.03 -4.08 -15.41
CA LEU A 92 -4.45 -3.93 -15.11
C LEU A 92 -5.20 -3.39 -16.32
N GLY A 93 -4.57 -3.35 -17.48
CA GLY A 93 -5.21 -2.82 -18.67
C GLY A 93 -6.48 -3.57 -19.03
N ILE A 94 -6.41 -4.89 -19.01
CA ILE A 94 -7.58 -5.70 -19.32
C ILE A 94 -8.60 -5.54 -18.21
N ASP A 95 -8.15 -5.56 -16.97
CA ASP A 95 -9.05 -5.42 -15.85
C ASP A 95 -9.73 -4.07 -15.87
N ALA A 96 -9.01 -3.02 -16.25
CA ALA A 96 -9.60 -1.72 -16.34
C ALA A 96 -10.69 -1.68 -17.39
N GLN A 97 -10.48 -2.40 -18.50
CA GLN A 97 -11.48 -2.47 -19.55
C GLN A 97 -12.70 -3.23 -19.07
N LEU A 98 -12.49 -4.23 -18.24
CA LEU A 98 -13.58 -5.01 -17.70
C LEU A 98 -14.23 -4.29 -16.51
N LYS A 99 -13.64 -3.19 -16.09
CA LYS A 99 -14.17 -2.35 -15.00
C LYS A 99 -14.36 -3.13 -13.70
N ILE A 100 -13.35 -3.92 -13.37
CA ILE A 100 -13.37 -4.67 -12.12
C ILE A 100 -13.15 -3.69 -10.98
N ASP A 101 -14.04 -3.71 -10.02
CA ASP A 101 -13.94 -2.85 -8.85
C ASP A 101 -12.79 -3.34 -7.98
N PRO A 102 -11.83 -2.48 -7.64
CA PRO A 102 -10.73 -2.90 -6.75
C PRO A 102 -11.21 -3.54 -5.46
N ALA A 103 -12.33 -3.08 -4.92
CA ALA A 103 -12.84 -3.63 -3.67
C ALA A 103 -13.18 -5.10 -3.78
N SER A 104 -13.57 -5.57 -4.96
CA SER A 104 -13.92 -6.98 -5.13
C SER A 104 -12.71 -7.88 -5.01
N LEU A 105 -11.49 -7.32 -5.12
CA LEU A 105 -10.26 -8.09 -4.99
C LEU A 105 -9.52 -7.76 -3.70
N GLY A 106 -10.15 -6.99 -2.82
CA GLY A 106 -9.57 -6.67 -1.51
C GLY A 106 -8.76 -5.38 -1.48
N PHE A 107 -8.68 -4.65 -2.60
CA PHE A 107 -7.94 -3.41 -2.66
C PHE A 107 -8.86 -2.21 -2.53
N ASN A 108 -8.32 -1.13 -1.96
CA ASN A 108 -9.07 0.11 -1.85
C ASN A 108 -8.84 1.01 -3.06
N ALA A 109 -7.71 0.82 -3.74
CA ALA A 109 -7.41 1.58 -4.94
C ALA A 109 -6.26 0.91 -5.68
N TYR A 110 -6.03 1.34 -6.90
CA TYR A 110 -4.88 0.88 -7.69
C TYR A 110 -4.08 2.10 -8.12
N LEU A 111 -2.78 1.92 -8.27
CA LEU A 111 -1.89 2.95 -8.76
C LEU A 111 -1.02 2.32 -9.85
N ALA A 112 -1.11 2.83 -11.06
CA ALA A 112 -0.38 2.27 -12.20
C ALA A 112 0.97 2.95 -12.37
N LYS A 113 2.00 2.16 -12.61
CA LYS A 113 3.34 2.66 -12.92
C LYS A 113 3.36 3.12 -14.38
N PRO A 114 4.11 4.14 -14.69
CA PRO A 114 4.88 4.99 -13.78
C PRO A 114 4.01 6.07 -13.16
N PHE A 115 4.39 6.54 -11.99
CA PHE A 115 3.65 7.61 -11.35
C PHE A 115 4.63 8.57 -10.69
N VAL A 116 4.17 9.80 -10.44
CA VAL A 116 4.99 10.82 -9.82
C VAL A 116 4.70 10.87 -8.32
N PRO A 117 5.63 11.43 -7.53
CA PRO A 117 5.44 11.48 -6.07
C PRO A 117 4.13 12.13 -5.64
N GLU A 118 3.71 13.18 -6.35
CA GLU A 118 2.49 13.87 -6.00
C GLU A 118 1.28 12.96 -6.07
N LYS A 119 1.21 12.11 -7.10
CA LYS A 119 0.07 11.23 -7.25
C LYS A 119 0.04 10.19 -6.14
N LEU A 120 1.20 9.66 -5.78
CA LEU A 120 1.31 8.71 -4.70
C LEU A 120 0.85 9.35 -3.39
N LEU A 121 1.40 10.53 -3.08
CA LEU A 121 1.10 11.16 -1.81
C LEU A 121 -0.35 11.62 -1.72
N ASN A 122 -0.91 12.07 -2.83
CA ASN A 122 -2.32 12.44 -2.83
C ASN A 122 -3.21 11.24 -2.54
N LEU A 123 -2.89 10.11 -3.16
CA LEU A 123 -3.70 8.92 -2.96
C LEU A 123 -3.57 8.38 -1.54
N VAL A 124 -2.34 8.32 -1.03
CA VAL A 124 -2.11 7.88 0.34
C VAL A 124 -2.85 8.80 1.31
N GLY A 125 -2.78 10.11 1.06
CA GLY A 125 -3.45 11.08 1.92
C GLY A 125 -4.96 10.94 1.94
N GLN A 126 -5.55 10.45 0.85
CA GLN A 126 -6.98 10.23 0.83
C GLN A 126 -7.41 9.18 1.84
N PHE A 127 -6.56 8.18 2.07
CA PHE A 127 -6.90 7.12 3.01
C PHE A 127 -6.37 7.35 4.41
N LEU A 128 -5.34 8.18 4.54
CA LEU A 128 -4.74 8.45 5.84
C LEU A 128 -4.94 9.88 6.30
N LYS A 129 -6.03 10.49 5.86
CA LYS A 129 -6.31 11.85 6.25
C LYS A 129 -6.41 11.93 7.75
N LYS A 130 -5.70 12.87 8.34
CA LYS A 130 -5.72 13.00 9.74
C LYS A 130 -6.95 13.61 10.23
N SER A 131 -7.43 13.10 11.32
CA SER A 131 -8.64 13.65 11.86
C SER A 131 -8.42 15.04 12.33
N ASP A 132 -7.21 15.36 12.78
CA ASP A 132 -7.03 16.68 13.22
C ASP A 132 -6.90 17.56 12.09
N GLY A 133 -6.53 17.04 11.01
CA GLY A 133 -6.58 17.85 9.90
C GLY A 133 -7.90 18.30 9.81
N GLU A 134 -8.64 17.58 10.43
CA GLU A 134 -9.80 17.89 10.40
C GLU A 134 -10.12 18.63 11.39
N HIS A 135 -9.85 18.80 11.99
CA HIS A 135 -10.39 19.58 12.83
C HIS A 135 -9.55 20.41 13.00
N GLY A 136 -9.10 20.14 12.41
CA GLY A 136 -8.52 21.17 12.48
C GLY A 136 -8.80 21.38 12.35
#